data_baf45503c9d19007403aba35089058fb
#
_entry.id   baf45503c9d19007403aba35089058fb
#
_cell.length_a   1.000
_cell.length_b   1.000
_cell.length_c   1.000
_cell.angle_alpha   90.00
_cell.angle_beta   90.00
_cell.angle_gamma   90.00
#
_symmetry.space_group_name_H-M   'P 1'
#
loop_
_entity.id
_entity.type
_entity.pdbx_description
1 polymer ?
#
loop_
_entity_poly.entity_id
_entity_poly.type
_entity_poly.pdbx_seq_one_letter_code
_entity_poly.pdbx_strand_id
1 'polypeptide(L)'
;VFNENSIVYQNGEFVVAKDANTNLFSQTLHYGIGVFEGMRSYPTQDGPPVIFKLEEHLNRLFYSSARMGIQLNVSLEDLKTACNELLRKNRLSNAYIRPLVYLGRNMSFRKNVKAHVFIAAWQWGKLFGDDLLNVGISTYRKQSPKSIIIDAKVVGHYTNSSLATNEAVANGFDSAILLDENGFVAQGAAANFFYERDNVLYTPMTNNIFPGITRQTIIDLAGTLNISVEEKNISLEELELADAAFFTGTAAEVSGIKSIGNNDMGYKWEDSSSYFISCKYHQLVRQQDIHQSTFI
;
A
#
# COMPACT_ATOMS: atom_id res chain seq x y z
N VAL A 1 14.78 -11.47 1.45
CA VAL A 1 14.49 -11.68 0.04
C VAL A 1 13.74 -13.00 -0.10
N PHE A 2 12.68 -13.00 -0.92
CA PHE A 2 11.95 -14.22 -1.27
C PHE A 2 12.87 -15.21 -2.00
N ASN A 3 12.82 -16.49 -1.62
CA ASN A 3 13.59 -17.53 -2.29
C ASN A 3 12.74 -18.79 -2.52
N GLU A 4 13.21 -19.68 -3.38
CA GLU A 4 12.49 -20.88 -3.79
C GLU A 4 12.22 -21.90 -2.67
N ASN A 5 12.99 -21.82 -1.56
CA ASN A 5 12.85 -22.70 -0.40
C ASN A 5 11.97 -22.09 0.71
N SER A 6 11.47 -20.84 0.52
CA SER A 6 10.52 -20.25 1.46
C SER A 6 9.23 -21.05 1.51
N ILE A 7 8.62 -21.12 2.68
CA ILE A 7 7.28 -21.70 2.81
C ILE A 7 6.25 -20.67 2.35
N VAL A 8 5.29 -21.10 1.56
CA VAL A 8 4.14 -20.32 1.13
C VAL A 8 2.84 -21.07 1.45
N TYR A 9 1.73 -20.34 1.52
CA TYR A 9 0.41 -20.94 1.66
C TYR A 9 -0.27 -20.94 0.30
N GLN A 10 -0.82 -22.08 -0.11
CA GLN A 10 -1.62 -22.20 -1.33
C GLN A 10 -2.82 -23.12 -1.10
N ASN A 11 -4.03 -22.55 -1.23
CA ASN A 11 -5.31 -23.29 -1.22
C ASN A 11 -5.53 -24.19 0.02
N GLY A 12 -5.13 -23.78 1.20
CA GLY A 12 -5.29 -24.53 2.45
C GLY A 12 -4.03 -25.25 2.93
N GLU A 13 -2.97 -25.31 2.12
CA GLU A 13 -1.74 -26.04 2.42
C GLU A 13 -0.52 -25.12 2.48
N PHE A 14 0.44 -25.49 3.32
CA PHE A 14 1.77 -24.88 3.36
C PHE A 14 2.73 -25.73 2.52
N VAL A 15 3.27 -25.14 1.48
CA VAL A 15 4.17 -25.80 0.52
C VAL A 15 5.46 -24.99 0.37
N VAL A 16 6.51 -25.62 -0.15
CA VAL A 16 7.73 -24.91 -0.52
C VAL A 16 7.47 -24.10 -1.78
N ALA A 17 7.99 -22.88 -1.85
CA ALA A 17 7.67 -21.92 -2.92
C ALA A 17 7.95 -22.46 -4.33
N LYS A 18 9.00 -23.24 -4.53
CA LYS A 18 9.32 -23.89 -5.82
C LYS A 18 8.24 -24.88 -6.30
N ASP A 19 7.45 -25.43 -5.38
CA ASP A 19 6.40 -26.42 -5.68
C ASP A 19 5.03 -25.72 -5.86
N ALA A 20 4.90 -24.45 -5.46
CA ALA A 20 3.70 -23.65 -5.70
C ALA A 20 3.60 -23.28 -7.17
N ASN A 21 2.48 -23.64 -7.79
CA ASN A 21 2.29 -23.40 -9.23
C ASN A 21 0.87 -22.98 -9.58
N THR A 22 0.71 -22.48 -10.80
CA THR A 22 -0.59 -22.19 -11.40
C THR A 22 -0.59 -22.56 -12.89
N ASN A 23 -1.78 -22.72 -13.43
CA ASN A 23 -1.94 -23.01 -14.85
C ASN A 23 -1.68 -21.75 -15.69
N LEU A 24 -0.89 -21.87 -16.77
CA LEU A 24 -0.59 -20.73 -17.67
C LEU A 24 -1.83 -20.16 -18.36
N PHE A 25 -2.92 -20.91 -18.47
CA PHE A 25 -4.22 -20.40 -18.93
C PHE A 25 -5.04 -19.74 -17.81
N SER A 26 -4.40 -19.32 -16.72
CA SER A 26 -5.03 -18.57 -15.64
C SER A 26 -5.58 -17.25 -16.15
N GLN A 27 -6.84 -16.96 -15.82
CA GLN A 27 -7.49 -15.70 -16.17
C GLN A 27 -6.78 -14.50 -15.55
N THR A 28 -6.18 -14.67 -14.37
CA THR A 28 -5.40 -13.62 -13.72
C THR A 28 -4.13 -13.29 -14.50
N LEU A 29 -3.42 -14.28 -15.03
CA LEU A 29 -2.20 -14.05 -15.81
C LEU A 29 -2.48 -13.33 -17.12
N HIS A 30 -3.60 -13.66 -17.80
CA HIS A 30 -3.91 -13.06 -19.09
C HIS A 30 -4.61 -11.72 -19.00
N TYR A 31 -5.47 -11.51 -17.99
CA TYR A 31 -6.38 -10.36 -17.94
C TYR A 31 -6.26 -9.53 -16.66
N GLY A 32 -5.36 -9.90 -15.74
CA GLY A 32 -5.21 -9.19 -14.47
C GLY A 32 -6.41 -9.32 -13.53
N ILE A 33 -7.33 -10.26 -13.78
CA ILE A 33 -8.50 -10.49 -12.95
C ILE A 33 -8.10 -11.30 -11.72
N GLY A 34 -7.83 -10.59 -10.65
CA GLY A 34 -7.43 -11.10 -9.34
C GLY A 34 -7.32 -9.94 -8.38
N VAL A 35 -7.28 -10.23 -7.10
CA VAL A 35 -7.15 -9.20 -6.05
C VAL A 35 -6.05 -9.60 -5.08
N PHE A 36 -5.44 -8.62 -4.44
CA PHE A 36 -4.36 -8.90 -3.50
C PHE A 36 -4.35 -7.94 -2.32
N GLU A 37 -3.59 -8.29 -1.32
CA GLU A 37 -3.26 -7.41 -0.20
C GLU A 37 -1.76 -7.32 0.01
N GLY A 38 -1.38 -6.32 0.77
CA GLY A 38 -0.05 -6.17 1.31
C GLY A 38 -0.16 -5.78 2.76
N MET A 39 0.49 -6.55 3.62
CA MET A 39 0.55 -6.33 5.06
C MET A 39 1.99 -6.32 5.53
N ARG A 40 2.24 -5.70 6.68
CA ARG A 40 3.54 -5.81 7.36
C ARG A 40 3.40 -6.40 8.74
N SER A 41 4.36 -7.23 9.09
CA SER A 41 4.62 -7.59 10.48
C SER A 41 5.77 -6.76 11.04
N TYR A 42 5.65 -6.43 12.31
CA TYR A 42 6.65 -5.68 13.06
C TYR A 42 7.07 -6.47 14.30
N PRO A 43 8.36 -6.46 14.66
CA PRO A 43 8.81 -7.02 15.92
C PRO A 43 8.21 -6.19 17.06
N THR A 44 7.84 -6.86 18.15
CA THR A 44 7.45 -6.26 19.43
C THR A 44 8.58 -6.40 20.45
N GLN A 45 8.55 -5.63 21.53
CA GLN A 45 9.61 -5.68 22.54
C GLN A 45 9.63 -7.02 23.27
N ASP A 46 8.45 -7.55 23.67
CA ASP A 46 8.35 -8.69 24.59
C ASP A 46 7.44 -9.82 24.07
N GLY A 47 7.24 -9.91 22.75
CA GLY A 47 6.30 -10.88 22.20
C GLY A 47 6.58 -11.31 20.76
N PRO A 48 5.70 -12.13 20.20
CA PRO A 48 5.76 -12.48 18.79
C PRO A 48 5.52 -11.25 17.91
N PRO A 49 6.01 -11.27 16.66
CA PRO A 49 5.73 -10.18 15.72
C PRO A 49 4.24 -10.01 15.51
N VAL A 50 3.80 -8.76 15.36
CA VAL A 50 2.40 -8.42 15.13
C VAL A 50 2.21 -7.96 13.69
N ILE A 51 1.22 -8.52 13.01
CA ILE A 51 0.80 -8.05 11.69
C ILE A 51 -0.13 -6.85 11.91
N PHE A 52 0.34 -5.69 11.50
CA PHE A 52 -0.41 -4.44 11.70
C PHE A 52 -1.70 -4.45 10.88
N LYS A 53 -2.82 -4.20 11.53
CA LYS A 53 -4.18 -4.15 10.94
C LYS A 53 -4.51 -5.38 10.07
N LEU A 54 -4.13 -6.58 10.56
CA LEU A 54 -4.35 -7.86 9.86
C LEU A 54 -5.81 -8.04 9.44
N GLU A 55 -6.74 -7.78 10.35
CA GLU A 55 -8.17 -7.99 10.10
C GLU A 55 -8.70 -7.02 9.05
N GLU A 56 -8.36 -5.75 9.15
CA GLU A 56 -8.77 -4.72 8.17
C GLU A 56 -8.25 -5.03 6.76
N HIS A 57 -7.02 -5.50 6.64
CA HIS A 57 -6.45 -5.92 5.37
C HIS A 57 -7.16 -7.14 4.79
N LEU A 58 -7.42 -8.16 5.59
CA LEU A 58 -8.11 -9.36 5.12
C LEU A 58 -9.57 -9.04 4.78
N ASN A 59 -10.26 -8.23 5.58
CA ASN A 59 -11.60 -7.75 5.25
C ASN A 59 -11.62 -7.02 3.90
N ARG A 60 -10.60 -6.20 3.60
CA ARG A 60 -10.48 -5.53 2.29
C ARG A 60 -10.17 -6.52 1.17
N LEU A 61 -9.44 -7.63 1.42
CA LEU A 61 -9.25 -8.71 0.45
C LEU A 61 -10.60 -9.36 0.08
N PHE A 62 -11.44 -9.67 1.08
CA PHE A 62 -12.79 -10.19 0.86
C PHE A 62 -13.67 -9.18 0.13
N TYR A 63 -13.65 -7.92 0.56
CA TYR A 63 -14.36 -6.83 -0.12
C TYR A 63 -13.95 -6.72 -1.60
N SER A 64 -12.65 -6.64 -1.88
CA SER A 64 -12.13 -6.55 -3.25
C SER A 64 -12.53 -7.77 -4.08
N SER A 65 -12.51 -8.98 -3.50
CA SER A 65 -12.98 -10.21 -4.15
C SER A 65 -14.46 -10.11 -4.52
N ALA A 66 -15.30 -9.70 -3.58
CA ALA A 66 -16.75 -9.56 -3.79
C ALA A 66 -17.05 -8.51 -4.88
N ARG A 67 -16.36 -7.35 -4.84
CA ARG A 67 -16.48 -6.30 -5.87
C ARG A 67 -16.16 -6.81 -7.27
N MET A 68 -15.17 -7.70 -7.39
CA MET A 68 -14.79 -8.35 -8.66
C MET A 68 -15.66 -9.57 -9.01
N GLY A 69 -16.65 -9.92 -8.18
CA GLY A 69 -17.50 -11.09 -8.36
C GLY A 69 -16.76 -12.42 -8.15
N ILE A 70 -15.67 -12.41 -7.36
CA ILE A 70 -14.87 -13.59 -7.03
C ILE A 70 -15.38 -14.14 -5.69
N GLN A 71 -15.84 -15.38 -5.69
CA GLN A 71 -16.26 -16.08 -4.47
C GLN A 71 -15.06 -16.80 -3.84
N LEU A 72 -14.83 -16.55 -2.56
CA LEU A 72 -13.79 -17.22 -1.78
C LEU A 72 -14.41 -18.36 -0.96
N ASN A 73 -13.79 -19.53 -1.02
CA ASN A 73 -14.14 -20.69 -0.21
C ASN A 73 -13.15 -20.89 0.95
N VAL A 74 -12.86 -19.81 1.66
CA VAL A 74 -11.96 -19.77 2.82
C VAL A 74 -12.52 -18.74 3.80
N SER A 75 -12.39 -18.99 5.11
CA SER A 75 -12.84 -18.05 6.13
C SER A 75 -11.79 -16.97 6.44
N LEU A 76 -12.24 -15.88 7.05
CA LEU A 76 -11.34 -14.84 7.56
C LEU A 76 -10.35 -15.41 8.59
N GLU A 77 -10.84 -16.26 9.50
CA GLU A 77 -10.03 -16.86 10.55
C GLU A 77 -8.97 -17.84 10.00
N ASP A 78 -9.31 -18.59 8.94
CA ASP A 78 -8.32 -19.44 8.26
C ASP A 78 -7.18 -18.60 7.67
N LEU A 79 -7.49 -17.46 7.05
CA LEU A 79 -6.47 -16.58 6.49
C LEU A 79 -5.65 -15.85 7.57
N LYS A 80 -6.27 -15.44 8.69
CA LYS A 80 -5.55 -14.88 9.85
C LYS A 80 -4.55 -15.89 10.40
N THR A 81 -5.00 -17.13 10.59
CA THR A 81 -4.16 -18.25 11.04
C THR A 81 -3.03 -18.52 10.05
N ALA A 82 -3.34 -18.59 8.74
CA ALA A 82 -2.36 -18.83 7.70
C ALA A 82 -1.26 -17.75 7.66
N CYS A 83 -1.62 -16.47 7.81
CA CYS A 83 -0.65 -15.38 7.84
C CYS A 83 0.32 -15.49 9.03
N ASN A 84 -0.19 -15.76 10.23
CA ASN A 84 0.65 -15.92 11.43
C ASN A 84 1.53 -17.15 11.36
N GLU A 85 0.97 -18.30 10.93
CA GLU A 85 1.74 -19.54 10.76
C GLU A 85 2.82 -19.40 9.68
N LEU A 86 2.57 -18.63 8.62
CA LEU A 86 3.55 -18.37 7.58
C LEU A 86 4.75 -17.61 8.09
N LEU A 87 4.56 -16.60 8.95
CA LEU A 87 5.65 -15.89 9.63
C LEU A 87 6.47 -16.85 10.51
N ARG A 88 5.78 -17.69 11.31
CA ARG A 88 6.43 -18.68 12.19
C ARG A 88 7.25 -19.69 11.40
N LYS A 89 6.69 -20.27 10.33
CA LYS A 89 7.36 -21.29 9.50
C LYS A 89 8.60 -20.74 8.79
N ASN A 90 8.57 -19.47 8.37
CA ASN A 90 9.70 -18.81 7.73
C ASN A 90 10.63 -18.05 8.72
N ARG A 91 10.33 -18.07 10.03
CA ARG A 91 11.09 -17.37 11.09
C ARG A 91 11.23 -15.88 10.81
N LEU A 92 10.14 -15.25 10.38
CA LEU A 92 10.08 -13.83 10.01
C LEU A 92 9.46 -13.01 11.14
N SER A 93 10.08 -11.87 11.47
CA SER A 93 9.54 -10.89 12.42
C SER A 93 9.20 -9.56 11.76
N ASN A 94 10.11 -9.00 10.96
CA ASN A 94 9.88 -7.80 10.16
C ASN A 94 9.71 -8.22 8.69
N ALA A 95 8.48 -8.38 8.26
CA ALA A 95 8.19 -8.96 6.96
C ALA A 95 7.04 -8.26 6.24
N TYR A 96 7.09 -8.35 4.93
CA TYR A 96 5.97 -8.05 4.07
C TYR A 96 5.21 -9.33 3.74
N ILE A 97 3.89 -9.29 3.82
CA ILE A 97 3.00 -10.43 3.58
C ILE A 97 2.08 -10.08 2.41
N ARG A 98 2.03 -10.96 1.40
CA ARG A 98 1.28 -10.78 0.16
C ARG A 98 0.21 -11.85 -0.02
N PRO A 99 -1.01 -11.67 0.49
CA PRO A 99 -2.14 -12.47 0.05
C PRO A 99 -2.52 -12.11 -1.40
N LEU A 100 -2.78 -13.13 -2.18
CA LEU A 100 -3.23 -13.03 -3.57
C LEU A 100 -4.40 -13.99 -3.79
N VAL A 101 -5.50 -13.46 -4.30
CA VAL A 101 -6.60 -14.26 -4.84
C VAL A 101 -6.48 -14.22 -6.35
N TYR A 102 -6.30 -15.38 -6.95
CA TYR A 102 -6.19 -15.52 -8.40
C TYR A 102 -7.20 -16.51 -8.96
N LEU A 103 -7.55 -16.32 -10.21
CA LEU A 103 -8.49 -17.19 -10.90
C LEU A 103 -7.75 -18.25 -11.72
N GLY A 104 -8.28 -19.46 -11.68
CA GLY A 104 -7.73 -20.61 -12.36
C GLY A 104 -7.89 -20.55 -13.90
N ARG A 105 -7.84 -21.71 -14.52
CA ARG A 105 -7.89 -21.87 -15.98
C ARG A 105 -9.21 -21.36 -16.57
N ASN A 106 -9.15 -20.29 -17.32
CA ASN A 106 -10.24 -19.77 -18.13
C ASN A 106 -9.73 -18.70 -19.11
N MET A 107 -10.00 -18.86 -20.40
CA MET A 107 -9.62 -17.90 -21.43
C MET A 107 -10.81 -17.04 -21.89
N SER A 108 -11.91 -17.01 -21.15
CA SER A 108 -13.07 -16.16 -21.41
C SER A 108 -13.34 -15.23 -20.24
N PHE A 109 -14.15 -14.18 -20.47
CA PHE A 109 -14.60 -13.26 -19.42
C PHE A 109 -15.82 -13.76 -18.64
N ARG A 110 -16.26 -15.00 -18.87
CA ARG A 110 -17.42 -15.58 -18.17
C ARG A 110 -17.08 -15.89 -16.73
N LYS A 111 -18.09 -15.71 -15.85
CA LYS A 111 -18.03 -16.06 -14.43
C LYS A 111 -17.96 -17.59 -14.24
N ASN A 112 -17.74 -18.06 -13.02
CA ASN A 112 -17.60 -19.46 -12.58
C ASN A 112 -16.23 -20.07 -12.82
N VAL A 113 -15.18 -19.30 -12.50
CA VAL A 113 -13.82 -19.81 -12.44
C VAL A 113 -13.45 -20.05 -10.97
N LYS A 114 -12.82 -21.19 -10.70
CA LYS A 114 -12.33 -21.50 -9.35
C LYS A 114 -11.33 -20.43 -8.91
N ALA A 115 -11.63 -19.79 -7.79
CA ALA A 115 -10.70 -18.92 -7.13
C ALA A 115 -9.68 -19.72 -6.31
N HIS A 116 -8.47 -19.25 -6.31
CA HIS A 116 -7.35 -19.81 -5.54
C HIS A 116 -6.79 -18.72 -4.63
N VAL A 117 -6.30 -19.13 -3.46
CA VAL A 117 -5.66 -18.24 -2.51
C VAL A 117 -4.19 -18.64 -2.39
N PHE A 118 -3.32 -17.65 -2.49
CA PHE A 118 -1.89 -17.77 -2.28
C PHE A 118 -1.44 -16.71 -1.27
N ILE A 119 -0.55 -17.08 -0.33
CA ILE A 119 0.07 -16.11 0.57
C ILE A 119 1.57 -16.38 0.62
N ALA A 120 2.36 -15.35 0.36
CA ALA A 120 3.80 -15.36 0.57
C ALA A 120 4.20 -14.32 1.62
N ALA A 121 5.31 -14.55 2.32
CA ALA A 121 5.92 -13.59 3.23
C ALA A 121 7.43 -13.59 3.04
N TRP A 122 8.04 -12.39 3.12
CA TRP A 122 9.48 -12.23 3.01
C TRP A 122 9.96 -10.99 3.77
N GLN A 123 11.22 -11.02 4.18
CA GLN A 123 11.85 -9.84 4.75
C GLN A 123 11.98 -8.76 3.68
N TRP A 124 11.45 -7.58 3.96
CA TRP A 124 11.50 -6.44 3.06
C TRP A 124 11.61 -5.13 3.83
N GLY A 125 12.53 -4.28 3.44
CA GLY A 125 12.65 -2.90 3.91
C GLY A 125 11.51 -2.00 3.42
N LYS A 126 11.58 -0.71 3.68
CA LYS A 126 10.64 0.27 3.10
C LYS A 126 10.76 0.27 1.57
N LEU A 127 9.63 0.48 0.89
CA LEU A 127 9.55 0.49 -0.57
C LEU A 127 10.53 1.47 -1.20
N PHE A 128 10.68 2.66 -0.62
CA PHE A 128 11.50 3.75 -1.12
C PHE A 128 12.82 3.94 -0.35
N GLY A 129 13.14 3.07 0.62
CA GLY A 129 14.28 3.27 1.52
C GLY A 129 13.99 4.32 2.60
N ASP A 130 15.05 4.90 3.14
CA ASP A 130 14.97 5.89 4.25
C ASP A 130 15.27 7.32 3.80
N ASP A 131 15.74 7.54 2.56
CA ASP A 131 16.02 8.84 2.00
C ASP A 131 14.72 9.58 1.61
N LEU A 132 14.80 10.93 1.58
CA LEU A 132 13.73 11.77 1.06
C LEU A 132 13.66 11.65 -0.47
N LEU A 133 12.45 11.63 -1.01
CA LEU A 133 12.17 11.36 -2.42
C LEU A 133 12.14 12.62 -3.27
N ASN A 134 12.72 12.54 -4.46
CA ASN A 134 12.46 13.46 -5.55
C ASN A 134 11.33 12.88 -6.41
N VAL A 135 10.21 13.59 -6.51
CA VAL A 135 8.98 13.06 -7.11
C VAL A 135 8.59 13.84 -8.35
N GLY A 136 8.33 13.14 -9.44
CA GLY A 136 7.82 13.75 -10.68
C GLY A 136 6.29 13.78 -10.75
N ILE A 137 5.74 14.60 -11.65
CA ILE A 137 4.33 14.52 -12.03
C ILE A 137 4.22 13.64 -13.27
N SER A 138 3.49 12.53 -13.18
CA SER A 138 3.31 11.61 -14.31
C SER A 138 2.42 12.20 -15.40
N THR A 139 2.74 11.90 -16.65
CA THR A 139 1.85 12.15 -17.79
C THR A 139 0.65 11.18 -17.80
N TYR A 140 0.81 9.99 -17.19
CA TYR A 140 -0.28 9.05 -16.98
C TYR A 140 -1.21 9.55 -15.89
N ARG A 141 -2.53 9.43 -16.13
CA ARG A 141 -3.56 9.77 -15.15
C ARG A 141 -3.90 8.56 -14.29
N LYS A 142 -4.33 8.81 -13.04
CA LYS A 142 -4.97 7.77 -12.23
C LYS A 142 -6.23 7.30 -12.95
N GLN A 143 -6.44 6.00 -12.98
CA GLN A 143 -7.62 5.43 -13.63
C GLN A 143 -8.90 6.00 -13.00
N SER A 144 -9.84 6.40 -13.87
CA SER A 144 -11.12 6.96 -13.44
C SER A 144 -12.01 5.92 -12.76
N PRO A 145 -12.74 6.27 -11.69
CA PRO A 145 -13.75 5.39 -11.08
C PRO A 145 -14.89 5.01 -12.04
N LYS A 146 -15.02 5.71 -13.17
CA LYS A 146 -15.93 5.34 -14.25
C LYS A 146 -15.41 4.18 -15.10
N SER A 147 -14.11 3.88 -15.04
CA SER A 147 -13.45 2.85 -15.84
C SER A 147 -13.08 1.60 -15.05
N ILE A 148 -12.86 1.75 -13.74
CA ILE A 148 -12.43 0.66 -12.85
C ILE A 148 -13.15 0.73 -11.50
N ILE A 149 -13.05 -0.35 -10.73
CA ILE A 149 -13.48 -0.37 -9.32
C ILE A 149 -12.33 0.17 -8.47
N ILE A 150 -12.31 1.49 -8.25
CA ILE A 150 -11.15 2.20 -7.68
C ILE A 150 -10.85 1.81 -6.23
N ASP A 151 -11.87 1.40 -5.47
CA ASP A 151 -11.81 1.01 -4.07
C ASP A 151 -11.45 -0.48 -3.86
N ALA A 152 -11.33 -1.26 -4.93
CA ALA A 152 -10.87 -2.64 -4.89
C ALA A 152 -9.39 -2.76 -5.29
N LYS A 153 -8.65 -3.62 -4.57
CA LYS A 153 -7.21 -3.83 -4.81
C LYS A 153 -7.00 -4.91 -5.87
N VAL A 154 -7.24 -4.55 -7.13
CA VAL A 154 -7.21 -5.46 -8.29
C VAL A 154 -5.82 -5.51 -8.91
N VAL A 155 -5.35 -6.71 -9.26
CA VAL A 155 -4.03 -6.95 -9.86
C VAL A 155 -3.81 -6.09 -11.11
N GLY A 156 -4.75 -6.10 -12.05
CA GLY A 156 -4.65 -5.39 -13.32
C GLY A 156 -4.56 -3.86 -13.20
N HIS A 157 -5.03 -3.28 -12.09
CA HIS A 157 -4.94 -1.83 -11.87
C HIS A 157 -3.49 -1.34 -11.70
N TYR A 158 -2.57 -2.22 -11.29
CA TYR A 158 -1.16 -1.89 -11.04
C TYR A 158 -0.33 -1.73 -12.31
N THR A 159 -0.87 -2.04 -13.48
CA THR A 159 -0.25 -1.68 -14.76
C THR A 159 -0.08 -0.16 -14.86
N ASN A 160 -1.07 0.63 -14.45
CA ASN A 160 -1.00 2.08 -14.40
C ASN A 160 0.11 2.57 -13.45
N SER A 161 0.22 1.96 -12.26
CA SER A 161 1.30 2.26 -11.32
C SER A 161 2.69 1.97 -11.91
N SER A 162 2.83 0.85 -12.61
CA SER A 162 4.09 0.47 -13.27
C SER A 162 4.49 1.46 -14.37
N LEU A 163 3.55 1.90 -15.20
CA LEU A 163 3.80 2.89 -16.25
C LEU A 163 4.29 4.22 -15.65
N ALA A 164 3.59 4.72 -14.63
CA ALA A 164 3.98 5.97 -13.97
C ALA A 164 5.34 5.87 -13.25
N THR A 165 5.63 4.73 -12.62
CA THR A 165 6.93 4.50 -11.97
C THR A 165 8.06 4.46 -13.01
N ASN A 166 7.87 3.74 -14.12
CA ASN A 166 8.90 3.64 -15.17
C ASN A 166 9.16 5.02 -15.82
N GLU A 167 8.12 5.81 -16.05
CA GLU A 167 8.24 7.18 -16.55
C GLU A 167 9.05 8.05 -15.58
N ALA A 168 8.72 8.01 -14.28
CA ALA A 168 9.42 8.76 -13.24
C ALA A 168 10.92 8.41 -13.22
N VAL A 169 11.25 7.12 -13.18
CA VAL A 169 12.63 6.63 -13.16
C VAL A 169 13.38 7.05 -14.43
N ALA A 170 12.75 6.97 -15.60
CA ALA A 170 13.36 7.40 -16.87
C ALA A 170 13.67 8.90 -16.89
N ASN A 171 12.92 9.71 -16.12
CA ASN A 171 13.11 11.14 -15.97
C ASN A 171 13.96 11.54 -14.74
N GLY A 172 14.58 10.58 -14.03
CA GLY A 172 15.48 10.83 -12.92
C GLY A 172 14.79 11.08 -11.58
N PHE A 173 13.51 10.72 -11.44
CA PHE A 173 12.75 10.79 -10.19
C PHE A 173 12.68 9.44 -9.50
N ASP A 174 12.49 9.44 -8.18
CA ASP A 174 12.34 8.22 -7.37
C ASP A 174 10.91 7.63 -7.47
N SER A 175 9.91 8.48 -7.70
CA SER A 175 8.50 8.10 -7.83
C SER A 175 7.71 9.18 -8.55
N ALA A 176 6.41 8.95 -8.76
CA ALA A 176 5.51 9.89 -9.41
C ALA A 176 4.23 10.16 -8.61
N ILE A 177 3.73 11.38 -8.73
CA ILE A 177 2.34 11.75 -8.45
C ILE A 177 1.52 11.57 -9.73
N LEU A 178 0.37 10.92 -9.61
CA LEU A 178 -0.64 10.84 -10.66
C LEU A 178 -1.75 11.85 -10.37
N LEU A 179 -2.21 12.51 -11.41
CA LEU A 179 -3.40 13.35 -11.36
C LEU A 179 -4.64 12.53 -11.76
N ASP A 180 -5.80 12.94 -11.30
CA ASP A 180 -7.08 12.38 -11.73
C ASP A 180 -7.50 12.87 -13.14
N GLU A 181 -8.69 12.46 -13.59
CA GLU A 181 -9.22 12.85 -14.89
C GLU A 181 -9.50 14.38 -15.00
N ASN A 182 -9.65 15.09 -13.87
CA ASN A 182 -9.91 16.52 -13.81
C ASN A 182 -8.64 17.37 -13.62
N GLY A 183 -7.47 16.73 -13.47
CA GLY A 183 -6.18 17.39 -13.28
C GLY A 183 -5.81 17.65 -11.82
N PHE A 184 -6.62 17.23 -10.85
CA PHE A 184 -6.25 17.28 -9.44
C PHE A 184 -5.33 16.15 -9.03
N VAL A 185 -4.51 16.39 -8.02
CA VAL A 185 -3.66 15.37 -7.41
C VAL A 185 -4.50 14.21 -6.91
N ALA A 186 -4.19 12.99 -7.36
CA ALA A 186 -4.86 11.78 -6.91
C ALA A 186 -4.01 11.06 -5.86
N GLN A 187 -2.90 10.50 -6.24
CA GLN A 187 -2.04 9.71 -5.35
C GLN A 187 -0.65 9.52 -5.94
N GLY A 188 0.28 8.95 -5.19
CA GLY A 188 1.53 8.42 -5.74
C GLY A 188 1.28 7.16 -6.59
N ALA A 189 2.28 6.72 -7.36
CA ALA A 189 2.17 5.55 -8.23
C ALA A 189 1.69 4.29 -7.47
N ALA A 190 2.14 4.07 -6.23
CA ALA A 190 1.79 2.91 -5.40
C ALA A 190 1.44 3.27 -3.94
N ALA A 191 1.18 4.54 -3.63
CA ALA A 191 0.96 5.06 -2.29
C ALA A 191 -0.04 6.23 -2.30
N ASN A 192 -0.67 6.52 -1.17
CA ASN A 192 -1.46 7.74 -1.01
C ASN A 192 -0.53 8.93 -0.77
N PHE A 193 -1.05 10.13 -0.98
CA PHE A 193 -0.30 11.38 -0.91
C PHE A 193 -0.86 12.30 0.16
N PHE A 194 0.04 12.96 0.88
CA PHE A 194 -0.23 14.06 1.80
C PHE A 194 0.76 15.20 1.54
N TYR A 195 0.32 16.42 1.74
CA TYR A 195 1.20 17.56 1.91
C TYR A 195 0.81 18.37 3.14
N GLU A 196 1.76 19.13 3.67
CA GLU A 196 1.59 20.02 4.80
C GLU A 196 1.71 21.46 4.34
N ARG A 197 0.84 22.33 4.87
CA ARG A 197 0.95 23.77 4.75
C ARG A 197 0.37 24.42 5.99
N ASP A 198 1.07 25.39 6.56
CA ASP A 198 0.65 26.13 7.75
C ASP A 198 0.23 25.21 8.91
N ASN A 199 0.97 24.11 9.14
CA ASN A 199 0.71 23.04 10.12
C ASN A 199 -0.62 22.28 9.92
N VAL A 200 -1.21 22.33 8.75
CA VAL A 200 -2.38 21.51 8.35
C VAL A 200 -1.93 20.48 7.33
N LEU A 201 -2.33 19.23 7.54
CA LEU A 201 -2.13 18.16 6.56
C LEU A 201 -3.29 18.13 5.57
N TYR A 202 -2.97 18.05 4.30
CA TYR A 202 -3.94 17.93 3.21
C TYR A 202 -3.75 16.62 2.46
N THR A 203 -4.86 15.98 2.07
CA THR A 203 -4.82 14.73 1.31
C THR A 203 -5.99 14.70 0.32
N PRO A 204 -5.82 14.07 -0.87
CA PRO A 204 -6.91 13.95 -1.83
C PRO A 204 -8.14 13.22 -1.28
N MET A 205 -9.31 13.61 -1.74
CA MET A 205 -10.59 12.95 -1.42
C MET A 205 -10.61 11.51 -1.95
N THR A 206 -11.34 10.62 -1.25
CA THR A 206 -11.34 9.18 -1.55
C THR A 206 -12.09 8.77 -2.83
N ASN A 207 -12.88 9.68 -3.42
CA ASN A 207 -13.68 9.39 -4.62
C ASN A 207 -12.85 9.06 -5.88
N ASN A 208 -11.60 9.58 -5.98
CA ASN A 208 -10.71 9.41 -7.14
C ASN A 208 -9.39 8.69 -6.81
N ILE A 209 -9.26 8.12 -5.63
CA ILE A 209 -8.06 7.41 -5.17
C ILE A 209 -8.40 6.03 -4.62
N PHE A 210 -7.38 5.18 -4.48
CA PHE A 210 -7.50 3.97 -3.69
C PHE A 210 -7.48 4.32 -2.19
N PRO A 211 -8.52 3.92 -1.40
CA PRO A 211 -8.60 4.24 0.03
C PRO A 211 -7.61 3.39 0.83
N GLY A 212 -6.45 3.96 1.15
CA GLY A 212 -5.38 3.27 1.87
C GLY A 212 -5.69 3.08 3.35
N ILE A 213 -5.43 1.86 3.88
CA ILE A 213 -5.52 1.60 5.33
C ILE A 213 -4.48 2.44 6.08
N THR A 214 -3.27 2.56 5.54
CA THR A 214 -2.24 3.43 6.14
C THR A 214 -2.66 4.90 6.08
N ARG A 215 -3.26 5.36 4.96
CA ARG A 215 -3.81 6.72 4.87
C ARG A 215 -4.81 7.00 5.99
N GLN A 216 -5.77 6.10 6.21
CA GLN A 216 -6.73 6.24 7.30
C GLN A 216 -6.03 6.23 8.66
N THR A 217 -5.03 5.36 8.85
CA THR A 217 -4.24 5.33 10.09
C THR A 217 -3.55 6.67 10.37
N ILE A 218 -3.01 7.34 9.33
CA ILE A 218 -2.39 8.66 9.47
C ILE A 218 -3.44 9.71 9.87
N ILE A 219 -4.63 9.69 9.28
CA ILE A 219 -5.74 10.62 9.63
C ILE A 219 -6.15 10.41 11.09
N ASP A 220 -6.36 9.16 11.51
CA ASP A 220 -6.76 8.82 12.89
C ASP A 220 -5.66 9.23 13.90
N LEU A 221 -4.40 8.98 13.55
CA LEU A 221 -3.24 9.33 14.37
C LEU A 221 -3.09 10.86 14.50
N ALA A 222 -3.25 11.59 13.39
CA ALA A 222 -3.23 13.05 13.40
C ALA A 222 -4.31 13.62 14.33
N GLY A 223 -5.53 13.07 14.28
CA GLY A 223 -6.61 13.45 15.21
C GLY A 223 -6.25 13.21 16.67
N THR A 224 -5.61 12.07 16.99
CA THR A 224 -5.14 11.77 18.35
C THR A 224 -4.05 12.75 18.82
N LEU A 225 -3.25 13.27 17.91
CA LEU A 225 -2.14 14.20 18.16
C LEU A 225 -2.54 15.68 18.03
N ASN A 226 -3.83 15.98 17.81
CA ASN A 226 -4.36 17.32 17.56
C ASN A 226 -3.71 18.02 16.34
N ILE A 227 -3.34 17.25 15.31
CA ILE A 227 -2.89 17.76 14.02
C ILE A 227 -4.10 17.81 13.08
N SER A 228 -4.37 18.98 12.50
CA SER A 228 -5.49 19.15 11.58
C SER A 228 -5.25 18.42 10.26
N VAL A 229 -6.26 17.72 9.76
CA VAL A 229 -6.23 17.08 8.43
C VAL A 229 -7.44 17.51 7.64
N GLU A 230 -7.24 17.90 6.39
CA GLU A 230 -8.31 18.27 5.46
C GLU A 230 -8.24 17.37 4.20
N GLU A 231 -9.37 16.77 3.86
CA GLU A 231 -9.56 16.03 2.61
C GLU A 231 -10.15 16.94 1.55
N LYS A 232 -9.44 17.17 0.43
CA LYS A 232 -9.90 18.10 -0.63
C LYS A 232 -9.36 17.73 -2.00
N ASN A 233 -9.86 18.36 -3.03
CA ASN A 233 -9.22 18.39 -4.33
C ASN A 233 -7.99 19.30 -4.24
N ILE A 234 -6.84 18.81 -4.65
CA ILE A 234 -5.55 19.49 -4.56
C ILE A 234 -5.08 19.83 -5.96
N SER A 235 -4.85 21.10 -6.25
CA SER A 235 -4.29 21.53 -7.53
C SER A 235 -2.75 21.43 -7.53
N LEU A 236 -2.14 21.51 -8.71
CA LEU A 236 -0.66 21.50 -8.81
C LEU A 236 -0.05 22.78 -8.23
N GLU A 237 -0.73 23.91 -8.38
CA GLU A 237 -0.28 25.22 -7.88
C GLU A 237 -0.21 25.21 -6.33
N GLU A 238 -1.07 24.45 -5.66
CA GLU A 238 -1.01 24.32 -4.21
C GLU A 238 0.23 23.58 -3.74
N LEU A 239 0.75 22.65 -4.56
CA LEU A 239 1.98 21.91 -4.23
C LEU A 239 3.24 22.78 -4.27
N GLU A 240 3.23 23.85 -5.06
CA GLU A 240 4.34 24.81 -5.10
C GLU A 240 4.53 25.56 -3.78
N LEU A 241 3.49 25.56 -2.94
CA LEU A 241 3.45 26.27 -1.66
C LEU A 241 3.49 25.29 -0.47
N ALA A 242 3.79 24.00 -0.73
CA ALA A 242 3.84 22.98 0.32
C ALA A 242 5.07 23.16 1.21
N ASP A 243 4.87 23.12 2.52
CA ASP A 243 5.93 23.17 3.52
C ASP A 243 6.64 21.81 3.59
N ALA A 244 5.89 20.71 3.56
CA ALA A 244 6.38 19.33 3.51
C ALA A 244 5.39 18.45 2.77
N ALA A 245 5.83 17.27 2.32
CA ALA A 245 4.96 16.28 1.71
C ALA A 245 5.48 14.86 1.98
N PHE A 246 4.56 13.86 1.87
CA PHE A 246 4.94 12.47 2.02
C PHE A 246 4.00 11.52 1.29
N PHE A 247 4.51 10.35 0.96
CA PHE A 247 3.72 9.20 0.57
C PHE A 247 3.43 8.29 1.76
N THR A 248 2.26 7.63 1.72
CA THR A 248 1.90 6.63 2.73
C THR A 248 1.22 5.41 2.14
N GLY A 249 1.56 4.25 2.68
CA GLY A 249 1.04 2.95 2.26
C GLY A 249 1.74 1.83 3.03
N THR A 250 1.22 0.61 2.98
CA THR A 250 1.80 -0.50 3.75
C THR A 250 3.27 -0.77 3.40
N ALA A 251 3.64 -0.70 2.11
CA ALA A 251 5.02 -0.91 1.67
C ALA A 251 5.89 0.35 1.84
N ALA A 252 5.31 1.53 1.62
CA ALA A 252 5.98 2.81 1.75
C ALA A 252 6.10 3.25 3.23
N GLU A 253 5.23 2.74 4.10
CA GLU A 253 5.05 3.26 5.46
C GLU A 253 4.71 4.76 5.41
N VAL A 254 5.58 5.62 5.90
CA VAL A 254 5.58 7.07 5.67
C VAL A 254 6.93 7.42 5.06
N SER A 255 6.91 7.90 3.82
CA SER A 255 8.12 8.27 3.07
C SER A 255 8.07 9.75 2.71
N GLY A 256 8.97 10.54 3.31
CA GLY A 256 9.06 11.99 3.09
C GLY A 256 9.48 12.32 1.68
N ILE A 257 9.03 13.46 1.18
CA ILE A 257 9.33 14.00 -0.15
C ILE A 257 10.24 15.22 0.01
N LYS A 258 11.34 15.25 -0.72
CA LYS A 258 12.27 16.36 -0.79
C LYS A 258 11.83 17.41 -1.79
N SER A 259 11.42 16.95 -2.99
CA SER A 259 11.00 17.83 -4.07
C SER A 259 9.88 17.23 -4.91
N ILE A 260 9.05 18.10 -5.49
CA ILE A 260 8.04 17.75 -6.49
C ILE A 260 8.36 18.51 -7.78
N GLY A 261 8.70 17.77 -8.84
CA GLY A 261 9.27 18.36 -10.05
C GLY A 261 10.57 19.10 -9.73
N ASN A 262 10.60 20.40 -10.01
CA ASN A 262 11.75 21.27 -9.73
C ASN A 262 11.62 22.07 -8.42
N ASN A 263 10.53 21.85 -7.65
CA ASN A 263 10.24 22.63 -6.46
C ASN A 263 10.62 21.82 -5.21
N ASP A 264 11.59 22.30 -4.45
CA ASP A 264 11.94 21.75 -3.13
C ASP A 264 10.82 22.10 -2.12
N MET A 265 10.64 21.26 -1.09
CA MET A 265 9.71 21.54 0.01
C MET A 265 10.18 22.74 0.84
N GLY A 266 9.22 23.50 1.39
CA GLY A 266 9.46 24.75 2.12
C GLY A 266 10.23 24.55 3.43
N TYR A 267 9.99 23.43 4.14
CA TYR A 267 10.65 23.11 5.41
C TYR A 267 11.71 22.01 5.24
N LYS A 268 12.66 21.96 6.17
CA LYS A 268 13.39 20.73 6.40
C LYS A 268 12.40 19.67 6.92
N TRP A 269 12.54 18.46 6.43
CA TRP A 269 11.65 17.36 6.78
C TRP A 269 11.49 17.18 8.30
N GLU A 270 12.61 17.24 9.04
CA GLU A 270 12.67 17.05 10.49
C GLU A 270 11.95 18.15 11.29
N ASP A 271 11.72 19.31 10.71
CA ASP A 271 11.06 20.46 11.35
C ASP A 271 9.54 20.47 11.09
N SER A 272 9.00 19.49 10.35
CA SER A 272 7.60 19.44 9.93
C SER A 272 6.72 18.59 10.85
N SER A 273 5.41 18.90 10.91
CA SER A 273 4.39 18.02 11.52
C SER A 273 4.30 16.67 10.79
N SER A 274 4.62 16.66 9.51
CA SER A 274 4.70 15.46 8.67
C SER A 274 5.78 14.48 9.18
N TYR A 275 6.94 14.97 9.56
CA TYR A 275 7.98 14.14 10.18
C TYR A 275 7.56 13.64 11.56
N PHE A 276 6.98 14.51 12.38
CA PHE A 276 6.48 14.13 13.69
C PHE A 276 5.45 12.98 13.60
N ILE A 277 4.47 13.08 12.69
CA ILE A 277 3.49 12.01 12.52
C ILE A 277 4.11 10.73 11.95
N SER A 278 5.16 10.83 11.12
CA SER A 278 5.95 9.67 10.66
C SER A 278 6.59 8.94 11.83
N CYS A 279 7.24 9.65 12.75
CA CYS A 279 7.82 9.06 13.95
C CYS A 279 6.75 8.37 14.82
N LYS A 280 5.59 9.02 15.02
CA LYS A 280 4.48 8.45 15.78
C LYS A 280 3.84 7.24 15.11
N TYR A 281 3.74 7.24 13.78
CA TYR A 281 3.33 6.06 13.04
C TYR A 281 4.27 4.87 13.28
N HIS A 282 5.59 5.10 13.26
CA HIS A 282 6.58 4.05 13.55
C HIS A 282 6.51 3.50 14.98
N GLN A 283 6.14 4.34 15.96
CA GLN A 283 5.85 3.88 17.32
C GLN A 283 4.57 3.03 17.35
N LEU A 284 3.49 3.51 16.75
CA LEU A 284 2.20 2.84 16.70
C LEU A 284 2.29 1.41 16.13
N VAL A 285 2.92 1.24 14.97
CA VAL A 285 3.01 -0.08 14.30
C VAL A 285 3.85 -1.09 15.06
N ARG A 286 4.70 -0.63 15.99
CA ARG A 286 5.53 -1.45 16.89
C ARG A 286 4.91 -1.61 18.27
N GLN A 287 3.67 -1.16 18.47
CA GLN A 287 2.96 -1.17 19.76
C GLN A 287 3.71 -0.42 20.87
N GLN A 288 4.46 0.61 20.53
CA GLN A 288 5.10 1.52 21.46
C GLN A 288 4.13 2.64 21.86
N ASP A 289 4.33 3.23 23.03
CA ASP A 289 3.50 4.33 23.49
C ASP A 289 3.72 5.58 22.63
N ILE A 290 2.70 6.00 21.90
CA ILE A 290 2.73 7.17 21.00
C ILE A 290 2.77 8.51 21.76
N HIS A 291 2.43 8.52 23.05
CA HIS A 291 2.45 9.71 23.90
C HIS A 291 3.81 9.96 24.55
N GLN A 292 4.72 8.99 24.54
CA GLN A 292 6.08 9.22 24.99
C GLN A 292 6.82 10.16 24.03
N SER A 293 7.31 11.27 24.58
CA SER A 293 8.18 12.21 23.86
C SER A 293 9.57 11.57 23.70
N THR A 294 9.80 10.92 22.57
CA THR A 294 11.16 10.58 22.16
C THR A 294 11.48 11.41 20.93
N PHE A 295 11.94 12.64 21.17
CA PHE A 295 12.80 13.31 20.20
C PHE A 295 14.12 12.53 20.23
N ILE A 296 14.46 11.89 19.16
CA ILE A 296 15.82 11.38 18.92
C ILE A 296 16.51 12.37 18.01
#